data_334fe11a5ef77952598e1155d35614c2
#
_entry.id   334fe11a5ef77952598e1155d35614c2
#
_cell.length_a   1.000
_cell.length_b   1.000
_cell.length_c   1.000
_cell.angle_alpha   90.00
_cell.angle_beta   90.00
_cell.angle_gamma   90.00
#
_symmetry.space_group_name_H-M   'P 1'
#
loop_
_entity.id
_entity.type
_entity.pdbx_description
1 polymer ?
#
loop_
_entity_poly.entity_id
_entity_poly.type
_entity_poly.pdbx_seq_one_letter_code
_entity_poly.pdbx_strand_id
1 'polypeptide(L)'
;MKNKLSQKTTTTVLTLDDLAKCANYSLMDTLNCDPDAKADGVDHSPRQVFTGHYVPVNPTPIKDPIYIAHSKNFFSELGFADTLAQSDDFMRMFSADLSQVPQPLRQHACATGYALSIYGREYYQQCPFQTGNGYGDGRAVSIFEGIINGKRWEMQLKGGGRTPYCRGADGRAVLRSSIREFLAQEHMHALGVPTSRSLSLYTSKTEKVQRPWFLNGSYSRDPEVMIEEDVAITTRVAPSFLRVGQLELFGRRARKHEHTKAMEELEKIVLHVIDREYSEVIDTNLTISEKVVLLADEFRSRLTSLVANWI
;
A
#
# COMPACT_ATOMS: atom_id res chain seq x y z
N MET A 1 -10.25 18.83 42.69
CA MET A 1 -10.31 17.73 41.71
C MET A 1 -9.02 17.71 40.93
N LYS A 2 -8.15 16.72 41.17
CA LYS A 2 -6.85 16.60 40.49
C LYS A 2 -7.10 15.90 39.15
N ASN A 3 -6.89 16.62 38.04
CA ASN A 3 -6.83 16.06 36.71
C ASN A 3 -5.71 15.00 36.66
N LYS A 4 -6.06 13.72 36.62
CA LYS A 4 -5.17 12.65 36.23
C LYS A 4 -4.95 12.81 34.70
N LEU A 5 -3.89 13.48 34.32
CA LEU A 5 -3.30 13.31 32.99
C LEU A 5 -2.93 11.83 32.85
N SER A 6 -3.72 11.09 32.09
CA SER A 6 -3.37 9.75 31.63
C SER A 6 -2.05 9.90 30.85
N GLN A 7 -0.94 9.47 31.43
CA GLN A 7 0.31 9.28 30.69
C GLN A 7 0.01 8.25 29.60
N LYS A 8 -0.09 8.70 28.35
CA LYS A 8 -0.04 7.81 27.18
C LYS A 8 1.31 7.10 27.23
N THR A 9 1.32 5.86 27.67
CA THR A 9 2.51 5.00 27.58
C THR A 9 2.85 4.87 26.10
N THR A 10 3.93 5.52 25.68
CA THR A 10 4.46 5.37 24.32
C THR A 10 5.00 3.96 24.19
N THR A 11 4.46 3.17 23.28
CA THR A 11 4.96 1.83 22.98
C THR A 11 6.34 1.99 22.31
N THR A 12 7.37 1.41 22.91
CA THR A 12 8.68 1.34 22.28
C THR A 12 8.80 0.01 21.55
N VAL A 13 9.11 0.05 20.26
CA VAL A 13 9.31 -1.13 19.41
C VAL A 13 10.82 -1.31 19.22
N LEU A 14 11.38 -2.29 19.92
CA LEU A 14 12.81 -2.61 19.89
C LEU A 14 13.12 -3.79 18.96
N THR A 15 12.15 -4.67 18.78
CA THR A 15 12.28 -5.93 18.04
C THR A 15 11.11 -6.13 17.08
N LEU A 16 11.24 -7.07 16.17
CA LEU A 16 10.12 -7.46 15.30
C LEU A 16 8.95 -8.10 16.10
N ASP A 17 9.25 -8.76 17.22
CA ASP A 17 8.21 -9.27 18.14
C ASP A 17 7.39 -8.14 18.78
N ASP A 18 8.00 -7.00 19.06
CA ASP A 18 7.26 -5.84 19.58
C ASP A 18 6.36 -5.25 18.50
N LEU A 19 6.82 -5.18 17.26
CA LEU A 19 5.98 -4.79 16.12
C LEU A 19 4.83 -5.77 15.92
N ALA A 20 5.08 -7.06 16.06
CA ALA A 20 4.05 -8.10 15.94
C ALA A 20 2.89 -7.89 16.92
N LYS A 21 3.16 -7.47 18.14
CA LYS A 21 2.11 -7.16 19.16
C LYS A 21 1.20 -6.01 18.76
N CYS A 22 1.64 -5.17 17.82
CA CYS A 22 0.86 -4.04 17.30
C CYS A 22 -0.07 -4.44 16.13
N ALA A 23 0.05 -5.67 15.60
CA ALA A 23 -0.66 -6.11 14.40
C ALA A 23 -2.18 -6.12 14.60
N ASN A 24 -2.91 -5.59 13.62
CA ASN A 24 -4.37 -5.57 13.56
C ASN A 24 -4.81 -5.42 12.09
N TYR A 25 -5.13 -6.54 11.46
CA TYR A 25 -5.37 -6.64 10.00
C TYR A 25 -6.83 -6.38 9.64
N SER A 26 -7.35 -5.17 9.87
CA SER A 26 -8.75 -4.86 9.65
C SER A 26 -9.21 -5.07 8.20
N LEU A 27 -8.38 -4.73 7.21
CA LEU A 27 -8.73 -4.91 5.80
C LEU A 27 -8.96 -6.39 5.47
N MET A 28 -8.00 -7.24 5.79
CA MET A 28 -8.08 -8.66 5.46
C MET A 28 -9.09 -9.42 6.34
N ASP A 29 -9.42 -8.89 7.53
CA ASP A 29 -10.37 -9.54 8.45
C ASP A 29 -11.82 -9.18 8.15
N THR A 30 -12.08 -8.01 7.55
CA THR A 30 -13.44 -7.53 7.31
C THR A 30 -13.86 -7.57 5.85
N LEU A 31 -12.94 -7.46 4.92
CA LEU A 31 -13.24 -7.45 3.48
C LEU A 31 -13.12 -8.85 2.86
N ASN A 32 -13.71 -9.03 1.69
CA ASN A 32 -13.70 -10.32 1.00
C ASN A 32 -12.38 -10.52 0.24
N CYS A 33 -11.78 -11.69 0.43
CA CYS A 33 -10.73 -12.21 -0.44
C CYS A 33 -11.29 -12.51 -1.83
N ASP A 34 -10.47 -12.34 -2.87
CA ASP A 34 -10.76 -12.85 -4.20
C ASP A 34 -10.92 -14.38 -4.16
N PRO A 35 -12.06 -14.95 -4.56
CA PRO A 35 -12.30 -16.39 -4.51
C PRO A 35 -11.42 -17.19 -5.49
N ASP A 36 -10.90 -16.54 -6.54
CA ASP A 36 -10.02 -17.17 -7.52
C ASP A 36 -8.54 -17.09 -7.13
N ALA A 37 -8.23 -16.52 -5.97
CA ALA A 37 -6.87 -16.42 -5.47
C ALA A 37 -6.30 -17.79 -5.14
N LYS A 38 -5.00 -17.99 -5.43
CA LYS A 38 -4.30 -19.21 -5.03
C LYS A 38 -4.12 -19.25 -3.52
N ALA A 39 -4.48 -20.38 -2.92
CA ALA A 39 -4.42 -20.57 -1.46
C ALA A 39 -3.01 -20.42 -0.87
N ASP A 40 -1.98 -20.72 -1.67
CA ASP A 40 -0.57 -20.59 -1.28
C ASP A 40 -0.03 -19.14 -1.38
N GLY A 41 -0.87 -18.20 -1.84
CA GLY A 41 -0.46 -16.80 -2.07
C GLY A 41 0.48 -16.59 -3.26
N VAL A 42 0.77 -17.62 -4.05
CA VAL A 42 1.65 -17.52 -5.24
C VAL A 42 0.84 -17.11 -6.47
N ASP A 43 0.10 -16.04 -6.36
CA ASP A 43 -0.69 -15.46 -7.45
C ASP A 43 0.11 -14.32 -8.14
N HIS A 44 1.14 -14.72 -8.86
CA HIS A 44 2.12 -13.83 -9.47
C HIS A 44 1.90 -13.59 -10.98
N SER A 45 0.92 -14.24 -11.57
CA SER A 45 0.62 -14.07 -13.01
C SER A 45 -0.40 -12.97 -13.23
N PRO A 46 -0.23 -12.13 -14.27
CA PRO A 46 -1.23 -11.14 -14.62
C PRO A 46 -2.56 -11.81 -14.94
N ARG A 47 -3.61 -11.40 -14.26
CA ARG A 47 -4.98 -11.84 -14.52
C ARG A 47 -5.99 -10.78 -14.17
N GLN A 48 -7.20 -10.94 -14.64
CA GLN A 48 -8.33 -10.15 -14.22
C GLN A 48 -8.82 -10.61 -12.84
N VAL A 49 -9.28 -9.66 -12.03
CA VAL A 49 -9.90 -9.91 -10.72
C VAL A 49 -11.29 -9.30 -10.76
N PHE A 50 -12.31 -10.14 -10.85
CA PHE A 50 -13.70 -9.69 -11.03
C PHE A 50 -14.44 -9.50 -9.70
N THR A 51 -14.04 -10.24 -8.66
CA THR A 51 -14.69 -10.26 -7.34
C THR A 51 -13.64 -10.16 -6.24
N GLY A 52 -14.08 -9.87 -5.03
CA GLY A 52 -13.21 -9.68 -3.88
C GLY A 52 -12.55 -8.31 -3.84
N HIS A 53 -12.15 -7.91 -2.64
CA HIS A 53 -11.54 -6.61 -2.35
C HIS A 53 -10.03 -6.65 -2.37
N TYR A 54 -9.45 -7.80 -2.11
CA TYR A 54 -7.99 -8.02 -2.13
C TYR A 54 -7.65 -9.42 -2.63
N VAL A 55 -6.42 -9.54 -3.10
CA VAL A 55 -5.81 -10.82 -3.48
C VAL A 55 -4.68 -11.11 -2.49
N PRO A 56 -4.66 -12.26 -1.79
CA PRO A 56 -3.51 -12.69 -1.01
C PRO A 56 -2.32 -12.91 -1.93
N VAL A 57 -1.17 -12.36 -1.56
CA VAL A 57 0.06 -12.47 -2.35
C VAL A 57 1.24 -12.72 -1.42
N ASN A 58 2.03 -13.74 -1.69
CA ASN A 58 3.35 -13.86 -1.08
C ASN A 58 4.31 -12.96 -1.83
N PRO A 59 4.90 -11.95 -1.19
CA PRO A 59 5.89 -11.13 -1.86
C PRO A 59 7.11 -11.96 -2.24
N THR A 60 7.84 -11.51 -3.25
CA THR A 60 9.06 -12.18 -3.71
C THR A 60 10.27 -11.50 -3.08
N PRO A 61 11.01 -12.18 -2.18
CA PRO A 61 12.20 -11.61 -1.54
C PRO A 61 13.23 -11.14 -2.56
N ILE A 62 13.92 -10.03 -2.27
CA ILE A 62 15.14 -9.68 -3.00
C ILE A 62 16.31 -10.50 -2.48
N LYS A 63 17.23 -10.85 -3.37
CA LYS A 63 18.42 -11.66 -3.02
C LYS A 63 19.44 -10.81 -2.26
N ASP A 64 20.07 -11.40 -1.24
CA ASP A 64 21.15 -10.77 -0.47
C ASP A 64 20.84 -9.30 -0.12
N PRO A 65 19.79 -9.04 0.66
CA PRO A 65 19.38 -7.67 0.96
C PRO A 65 20.45 -6.94 1.77
N ILE A 66 20.67 -5.68 1.43
CA ILE A 66 21.51 -4.77 2.20
C ILE A 66 20.75 -3.49 2.57
N TYR A 67 21.00 -3.01 3.75
CA TYR A 67 20.45 -1.76 4.26
C TYR A 67 21.00 -0.56 3.49
N ILE A 68 20.13 0.36 3.10
CA ILE A 68 20.50 1.66 2.52
C ILE A 68 20.13 2.80 3.47
N ALA A 69 18.86 2.87 3.89
CA ALA A 69 18.39 3.96 4.73
C ALA A 69 17.08 3.61 5.46
N HIS A 70 16.79 4.33 6.52
CA HIS A 70 15.47 4.45 7.14
C HIS A 70 15.20 5.90 7.51
N SER A 71 13.94 6.29 7.67
CA SER A 71 13.57 7.61 8.14
C SER A 71 13.68 7.67 9.66
N LYS A 72 14.77 8.25 10.18
CA LYS A 72 15.00 8.40 11.64
C LYS A 72 13.89 9.18 12.33
N ASN A 73 13.42 10.25 11.70
CA ASN A 73 12.33 11.05 12.24
C ASN A 73 11.03 10.23 12.34
N PHE A 74 10.73 9.42 11.32
CA PHE A 74 9.53 8.59 11.33
C PHE A 74 9.67 7.39 12.27
N PHE A 75 10.85 6.77 12.38
CA PHE A 75 11.13 5.77 13.41
C PHE A 75 10.89 6.33 14.81
N SER A 76 11.39 7.53 15.10
CA SER A 76 11.13 8.21 16.37
C SER A 76 9.63 8.48 16.59
N GLU A 77 8.89 8.90 15.57
CA GLU A 77 7.44 9.12 15.65
C GLU A 77 6.68 7.82 15.98
N LEU A 78 7.09 6.70 15.40
CA LEU A 78 6.52 5.37 15.66
C LEU A 78 6.99 4.77 17.00
N GLY A 79 8.01 5.30 17.63
CA GLY A 79 8.65 4.72 18.80
C GLY A 79 9.55 3.52 18.48
N PHE A 80 10.09 3.46 17.26
CA PHE A 80 10.99 2.40 16.81
C PHE A 80 12.43 2.74 17.18
N ALA A 81 13.20 1.74 17.63
CA ALA A 81 14.63 1.88 17.82
C ALA A 81 15.36 2.03 16.47
N ASP A 82 16.31 2.95 16.38
CA ASP A 82 17.11 3.17 15.15
C ASP A 82 17.82 1.88 14.68
N THR A 83 18.26 1.06 15.62
CA THR A 83 18.96 -0.22 15.35
C THR A 83 18.05 -1.26 14.71
N LEU A 84 16.73 -1.14 14.89
CA LEU A 84 15.76 -2.11 14.36
C LEU A 84 15.83 -2.22 12.83
N ALA A 85 16.08 -1.10 12.15
CA ALA A 85 16.17 -1.08 10.68
C ALA A 85 17.31 -1.96 10.11
N GLN A 86 18.27 -2.34 10.92
CA GLN A 86 19.42 -3.15 10.54
C GLN A 86 19.43 -4.53 11.23
N SER A 87 18.40 -4.87 12.00
CA SER A 87 18.28 -6.22 12.53
C SER A 87 17.92 -7.21 11.40
N ASP A 88 18.41 -8.43 11.50
CA ASP A 88 18.27 -9.45 10.44
C ASP A 88 16.80 -9.80 10.16
N ASP A 89 15.98 -9.90 11.20
CA ASP A 89 14.57 -10.22 11.12
C ASP A 89 13.75 -9.10 10.50
N PHE A 90 14.00 -7.85 10.90
CA PHE A 90 13.34 -6.68 10.30
C PHE A 90 13.76 -6.50 8.84
N MET A 91 15.05 -6.57 8.54
CA MET A 91 15.56 -6.48 7.18
C MET A 91 14.95 -7.58 6.30
N ARG A 92 14.84 -8.82 6.81
CA ARG A 92 14.21 -9.93 6.10
C ARG A 92 12.75 -9.62 5.76
N MET A 93 11.93 -9.23 6.73
CA MET A 93 10.52 -8.89 6.52
C MET A 93 10.37 -7.76 5.50
N PHE A 94 11.13 -6.68 5.67
CA PHE A 94 11.00 -5.48 4.84
C PHE A 94 11.77 -5.56 3.52
N SER A 95 12.47 -6.65 3.26
CA SER A 95 12.97 -7.06 1.93
C SER A 95 12.14 -8.18 1.29
N ALA A 96 10.90 -8.35 1.78
CA ALA A 96 9.85 -9.19 1.24
C ALA A 96 9.91 -10.68 1.60
N ASP A 97 10.72 -11.10 2.57
CA ASP A 97 10.68 -12.46 3.10
C ASP A 97 9.84 -12.52 4.40
N LEU A 98 8.60 -12.99 4.25
CA LEU A 98 7.66 -13.15 5.36
C LEU A 98 7.67 -14.56 5.99
N SER A 99 8.56 -15.46 5.53
CA SER A 99 8.53 -16.87 5.92
C SER A 99 8.79 -17.13 7.41
N GLN A 100 9.46 -16.21 8.10
CA GLN A 100 9.86 -16.36 9.50
C GLN A 100 9.41 -15.19 10.38
N VAL A 101 8.36 -14.48 10.01
CA VAL A 101 7.82 -13.41 10.84
C VAL A 101 7.17 -13.99 12.11
N PRO A 102 7.34 -13.34 13.28
CA PRO A 102 6.73 -13.79 14.52
C PRO A 102 5.20 -13.61 14.49
N GLN A 103 4.49 -14.51 15.17
CA GLN A 103 3.04 -14.36 15.36
C GLN A 103 2.75 -13.12 16.25
N PRO A 104 1.66 -12.36 15.98
CA PRO A 104 0.58 -12.61 15.00
C PRO A 104 0.81 -12.00 13.60
N LEU A 105 2.05 -11.62 13.22
CA LEU A 105 2.31 -11.18 11.85
C LEU A 105 1.96 -12.29 10.84
N ARG A 106 1.40 -11.88 9.72
CA ARG A 106 0.98 -12.81 8.66
C ARG A 106 2.14 -13.13 7.72
N GLN A 107 2.26 -14.39 7.34
CA GLN A 107 3.26 -14.87 6.38
C GLN A 107 2.86 -14.59 4.92
N HIS A 108 1.73 -13.96 4.69
CA HIS A 108 1.26 -13.50 3.38
C HIS A 108 0.80 -12.05 3.45
N ALA A 109 0.92 -11.38 2.33
CA ALA A 109 0.56 -10.00 2.13
C ALA A 109 -0.72 -9.91 1.29
N CYS A 110 -1.15 -8.71 0.95
CA CYS A 110 -2.25 -8.52 0.01
C CYS A 110 -1.93 -7.44 -1.03
N ALA A 111 -2.57 -7.59 -2.19
CA ALA A 111 -2.64 -6.59 -3.24
C ALA A 111 -4.09 -6.22 -3.52
N THR A 112 -4.36 -4.97 -3.85
CA THR A 112 -5.71 -4.47 -4.11
C THR A 112 -5.87 -3.98 -5.54
N GLY A 113 -7.06 -4.21 -6.11
CA GLY A 113 -7.48 -3.64 -7.38
C GLY A 113 -8.08 -2.25 -7.20
N TYR A 114 -7.91 -1.40 -8.20
CA TYR A 114 -8.57 -0.08 -8.23
C TYR A 114 -8.81 0.39 -9.67
N ALA A 115 -9.85 1.18 -9.88
CA ALA A 115 -10.08 1.85 -11.15
C ALA A 115 -9.17 3.07 -11.27
N LEU A 116 -8.76 3.37 -12.49
CA LEU A 116 -8.11 4.62 -12.82
C LEU A 116 -9.11 5.51 -13.54
N SER A 117 -9.47 6.64 -12.90
CA SER A 117 -10.36 7.63 -13.47
C SER A 117 -9.61 8.93 -13.75
N ILE A 118 -9.85 9.49 -14.93
CA ILE A 118 -9.37 10.83 -15.28
C ILE A 118 -10.59 11.66 -15.71
N TYR A 119 -10.85 12.77 -15.02
CA TYR A 119 -11.99 13.65 -15.26
C TYR A 119 -13.35 12.92 -15.28
N GLY A 120 -13.54 11.96 -14.37
CA GLY A 120 -14.77 11.18 -14.27
C GLY A 120 -14.93 10.07 -15.33
N ARG A 121 -13.91 9.81 -16.13
CA ARG A 121 -13.89 8.70 -17.09
C ARG A 121 -12.95 7.59 -16.61
N GLU A 122 -13.44 6.37 -16.60
CA GLU A 122 -12.63 5.18 -16.31
C GLU A 122 -11.57 4.99 -17.40
N TYR A 123 -10.31 4.80 -16.98
CA TYR A 123 -9.18 4.74 -17.89
C TYR A 123 -8.73 3.29 -18.13
N TYR A 124 -9.43 2.61 -19.04
CA TYR A 124 -9.17 1.19 -19.33
C TYR A 124 -7.83 0.91 -20.03
N GLN A 125 -7.25 1.89 -20.71
CA GLN A 125 -6.02 1.72 -21.50
C GLN A 125 -4.81 1.28 -20.65
N GLN A 126 -4.82 1.55 -19.36
CA GLN A 126 -3.78 1.10 -18.44
C GLN A 126 -4.00 -0.35 -17.97
N CYS A 127 -5.16 -0.93 -18.22
CA CYS A 127 -5.46 -2.32 -17.90
C CYS A 127 -5.05 -3.20 -19.09
N PRO A 128 -4.20 -4.23 -18.89
CA PRO A 128 -3.75 -5.10 -19.99
C PRO A 128 -4.89 -5.85 -20.68
N PHE A 129 -6.02 -6.00 -20.00
CA PHE A 129 -7.21 -6.67 -20.52
C PHE A 129 -8.28 -5.71 -21.04
N GLN A 130 -8.04 -4.41 -20.95
CA GLN A 130 -8.97 -3.34 -21.36
C GLN A 130 -10.37 -3.40 -20.74
N THR A 131 -10.49 -4.05 -19.58
CA THR A 131 -11.74 -4.20 -18.81
C THR A 131 -11.79 -3.38 -17.55
N GLY A 132 -10.62 -2.88 -17.09
CA GLY A 132 -10.45 -2.24 -15.79
C GLY A 132 -10.27 -3.21 -14.62
N ASN A 133 -10.43 -4.53 -14.82
CA ASN A 133 -10.29 -5.53 -13.75
C ASN A 133 -8.87 -6.09 -13.57
N GLY A 134 -7.90 -5.61 -14.35
CA GLY A 134 -6.48 -5.96 -14.21
C GLY A 134 -5.62 -4.80 -13.74
N TYR A 135 -6.21 -3.71 -13.22
CA TYR A 135 -5.47 -2.58 -12.70
C TYR A 135 -5.47 -2.56 -11.17
N GLY A 136 -4.32 -2.31 -10.58
CA GLY A 136 -4.16 -2.31 -9.13
C GLY A 136 -2.69 -2.27 -8.68
N ASP A 137 -2.43 -2.82 -7.51
CA ASP A 137 -1.12 -2.90 -6.88
C ASP A 137 -0.20 -3.91 -7.59
N GLY A 138 0.39 -3.52 -8.72
CA GLY A 138 1.14 -4.42 -9.61
C GLY A 138 2.52 -4.84 -9.09
N ARG A 139 3.13 -4.06 -8.19
CA ARG A 139 4.40 -4.34 -7.50
C ARG A 139 4.42 -3.81 -6.09
N ALA A 140 3.28 -3.41 -5.58
CA ALA A 140 3.10 -2.95 -4.23
C ALA A 140 2.33 -4.02 -3.46
N VAL A 141 2.78 -4.39 -2.26
CA VAL A 141 2.18 -5.42 -1.43
C VAL A 141 2.09 -4.94 0.00
N SER A 142 0.88 -4.97 0.57
CA SER A 142 0.63 -4.58 1.95
C SER A 142 0.97 -5.74 2.87
N ILE A 143 2.00 -5.57 3.71
CA ILE A 143 2.56 -6.63 4.57
C ILE A 143 2.17 -6.49 6.03
N PHE A 144 1.74 -5.30 6.44
CA PHE A 144 1.41 -5.01 7.83
C PHE A 144 0.27 -4.02 7.92
N GLU A 145 -0.61 -4.25 8.86
CA GLU A 145 -1.60 -3.32 9.36
C GLU A 145 -1.65 -3.45 10.88
N GLY A 146 -1.65 -2.32 11.60
CA GLY A 146 -1.60 -2.35 13.04
C GLY A 146 -1.86 -1.01 13.70
N ILE A 147 -1.92 -1.03 15.04
CA ILE A 147 -2.09 0.15 15.87
C ILE A 147 -0.82 0.39 16.67
N ILE A 148 -0.10 1.46 16.33
CA ILE A 148 1.14 1.87 16.98
C ILE A 148 0.89 3.23 17.63
N ASN A 149 1.11 3.33 18.95
CA ASN A 149 0.90 4.55 19.73
C ASN A 149 -0.51 5.16 19.57
N GLY A 150 -1.54 4.27 19.47
CA GLY A 150 -2.94 4.67 19.34
C GLY A 150 -3.35 5.17 17.95
N LYS A 151 -2.45 5.09 16.95
CA LYS A 151 -2.73 5.41 15.56
C LYS A 151 -2.64 4.15 14.71
N ARG A 152 -3.54 4.04 13.73
CA ARG A 152 -3.47 2.98 12.71
C ARG A 152 -2.42 3.30 11.68
N TRP A 153 -1.69 2.26 11.28
CA TRP A 153 -0.69 2.31 10.25
C TRP A 153 -0.74 1.07 9.36
N GLU A 154 -0.61 1.28 8.07
CA GLU A 154 -0.34 0.24 7.07
C GLU A 154 1.06 0.39 6.51
N MET A 155 1.75 -0.74 6.30
CA MET A 155 3.07 -0.80 5.69
C MET A 155 3.01 -1.56 4.39
N GLN A 156 3.41 -0.92 3.32
CA GLN A 156 3.35 -1.47 1.97
C GLN A 156 4.72 -1.46 1.32
N LEU A 157 5.19 -2.63 0.91
CA LEU A 157 6.42 -2.77 0.13
C LEU A 157 6.19 -2.32 -1.31
N LYS A 158 7.12 -1.58 -1.88
CA LYS A 158 7.16 -1.27 -3.30
C LYS A 158 8.38 -1.89 -3.96
N GLY A 159 8.15 -2.78 -4.92
CA GLY A 159 9.15 -3.64 -5.51
C GLY A 159 9.14 -5.07 -4.96
N GLY A 160 8.13 -5.44 -4.19
CA GLY A 160 7.98 -6.73 -3.51
C GLY A 160 7.62 -7.91 -4.42
N GLY A 161 7.77 -7.78 -5.74
CA GLY A 161 7.49 -8.85 -6.70
C GLY A 161 6.17 -8.66 -7.46
N ARG A 162 5.83 -9.66 -8.24
CA ARG A 162 4.62 -9.68 -9.08
C ARG A 162 3.37 -9.90 -8.25
N THR A 163 2.28 -9.32 -8.72
CA THR A 163 0.91 -9.55 -8.27
C THR A 163 0.02 -9.79 -9.49
N PRO A 164 -1.25 -10.16 -9.35
CA PRO A 164 -2.18 -10.23 -10.48
C PRO A 164 -2.28 -8.94 -11.30
N TYR A 165 -1.96 -7.81 -10.67
CA TYR A 165 -2.01 -6.48 -11.29
C TYR A 165 -0.68 -6.01 -11.90
N CYS A 166 0.34 -6.87 -12.02
CA CYS A 166 1.70 -6.48 -12.48
C CYS A 166 1.77 -6.12 -13.97
N ARG A 167 0.72 -6.33 -14.74
CA ARG A 167 0.64 -5.97 -16.18
C ARG A 167 1.78 -6.56 -17.02
N GLY A 168 2.23 -7.79 -16.69
CA GLY A 168 3.34 -8.44 -17.36
C GLY A 168 4.73 -7.98 -16.92
N ALA A 169 4.85 -6.98 -16.06
CA ALA A 169 6.12 -6.51 -15.52
C ALA A 169 6.72 -7.50 -14.50
N ASP A 170 8.00 -7.30 -14.16
CA ASP A 170 8.73 -8.16 -13.21
C ASP A 170 8.36 -7.93 -11.74
N GLY A 171 7.59 -6.89 -11.42
CA GLY A 171 7.22 -6.54 -10.06
C GLY A 171 8.34 -5.90 -9.24
N ARG A 172 9.51 -5.62 -9.82
CA ARG A 172 10.66 -5.02 -9.13
C ARG A 172 10.68 -3.50 -9.23
N ALA A 173 11.16 -2.86 -8.18
CA ALA A 173 11.61 -1.47 -8.22
C ALA A 173 13.14 -1.46 -8.32
N VAL A 174 13.70 -0.34 -8.78
CA VAL A 174 15.14 -0.13 -8.88
C VAL A 174 15.62 0.94 -7.90
N LEU A 175 16.86 0.83 -7.45
CA LEU A 175 17.42 1.65 -6.37
C LEU A 175 17.24 3.15 -6.61
N ARG A 176 17.60 3.66 -7.82
CA ARG A 176 17.49 5.09 -8.12
C ARG A 176 16.07 5.64 -8.00
N SER A 177 15.07 4.86 -8.42
CA SER A 177 13.66 5.28 -8.32
C SER A 177 13.13 5.16 -6.88
N SER A 178 13.62 4.17 -6.13
CA SER A 178 13.26 3.96 -4.74
C SER A 178 13.83 5.04 -3.84
N ILE A 179 15.08 5.50 -4.08
CA ILE A 179 15.68 6.66 -3.40
C ILE A 179 14.83 7.91 -3.66
N ARG A 180 14.43 8.17 -4.92
CA ARG A 180 13.59 9.33 -5.24
C ARG A 180 12.25 9.29 -4.51
N GLU A 181 11.59 8.15 -4.49
CA GLU A 181 10.31 7.99 -3.79
C GLU A 181 10.49 8.20 -2.28
N PHE A 182 11.54 7.60 -1.69
CA PHE A 182 11.85 7.75 -0.28
C PHE A 182 12.06 9.22 0.12
N LEU A 183 12.90 9.94 -0.61
CA LEU A 183 13.19 11.34 -0.35
C LEU A 183 11.98 12.25 -0.59
N ALA A 184 11.23 12.00 -1.67
CA ALA A 184 10.06 12.82 -1.99
C ALA A 184 8.96 12.72 -0.92
N GLN A 185 8.70 11.54 -0.38
CA GLN A 185 7.72 11.35 0.69
C GLN A 185 8.09 12.11 1.96
N GLU A 186 9.32 11.97 2.43
CA GLU A 186 9.79 12.66 3.63
C GLU A 186 9.90 14.18 3.41
N HIS A 187 10.28 14.61 2.21
CA HIS A 187 10.31 16.02 1.85
C HIS A 187 8.90 16.66 1.85
N MET A 188 7.93 16.01 1.21
CA MET A 188 6.55 16.49 1.19
C MET A 188 5.94 16.53 2.60
N HIS A 189 6.25 15.52 3.43
CA HIS A 189 5.85 15.54 4.82
C HIS A 189 6.44 16.73 5.58
N ALA A 190 7.74 17.02 5.38
CA ALA A 190 8.41 18.16 6.01
C ALA A 190 7.83 19.52 5.57
N LEU A 191 7.26 19.60 4.37
CA LEU A 191 6.53 20.77 3.89
C LEU A 191 5.08 20.87 4.44
N GLY A 192 4.65 19.89 5.25
CA GLY A 192 3.28 19.86 5.79
C GLY A 192 2.23 19.33 4.80
N VAL A 193 2.61 18.81 3.65
CA VAL A 193 1.69 18.21 2.68
C VAL A 193 1.31 16.80 3.13
N PRO A 194 0.02 16.46 3.26
CA PRO A 194 -0.41 15.11 3.57
C PRO A 194 0.11 14.11 2.54
N THR A 195 0.90 13.15 2.99
CA THR A 195 1.56 12.16 2.14
C THR A 195 1.80 10.86 2.90
N SER A 196 2.05 9.76 2.18
CA SER A 196 2.63 8.57 2.81
C SER A 196 4.06 8.85 3.27
N ARG A 197 4.50 8.12 4.29
CA ARG A 197 5.85 8.22 4.86
C ARG A 197 6.75 7.11 4.35
N SER A 198 8.03 7.35 4.36
CA SER A 198 9.05 6.33 4.05
C SER A 198 9.56 5.71 5.34
N LEU A 199 9.50 4.38 5.45
CA LEU A 199 10.02 3.67 6.63
C LEU A 199 11.47 3.24 6.40
N SER A 200 11.70 2.39 5.41
CA SER A 200 12.98 1.76 5.13
C SER A 200 13.23 1.62 3.62
N LEU A 201 14.49 1.49 3.28
CA LEU A 201 14.98 1.24 1.93
C LEU A 201 16.09 0.19 1.98
N TYR A 202 15.85 -0.91 1.27
CA TYR A 202 16.82 -2.00 1.08
C TYR A 202 17.08 -2.20 -0.41
N THR A 203 18.29 -2.63 -0.75
CA THR A 203 18.66 -3.02 -2.12
C THR A 203 19.21 -4.43 -2.12
N SER A 204 19.26 -5.06 -3.28
CA SER A 204 19.93 -6.35 -3.42
C SER A 204 21.40 -6.15 -3.74
N LYS A 205 22.25 -7.00 -3.17
CA LYS A 205 23.67 -7.05 -3.49
C LYS A 205 23.95 -7.72 -4.84
N THR A 206 23.07 -8.63 -5.26
CA THR A 206 23.31 -9.53 -6.40
C THR A 206 22.20 -9.53 -7.44
N GLU A 207 20.97 -9.17 -7.09
CA GLU A 207 19.84 -9.18 -8.00
C GLU A 207 19.76 -7.87 -8.78
N LYS A 208 19.75 -7.97 -10.11
CA LYS A 208 19.63 -6.84 -11.03
C LYS A 208 18.50 -7.06 -12.02
N VAL A 209 18.02 -5.97 -12.60
CA VAL A 209 16.98 -6.00 -13.63
C VAL A 209 17.31 -5.06 -14.78
N GLN A 210 16.88 -5.42 -15.97
CA GLN A 210 17.02 -4.59 -17.15
C GLN A 210 15.95 -3.50 -17.19
N ARG A 211 16.37 -2.26 -17.47
CA ARG A 211 15.44 -1.12 -17.61
C ARG A 211 15.76 -0.32 -18.86
N PRO A 212 14.70 0.17 -19.55
CA PRO A 212 14.87 1.08 -20.70
C PRO A 212 15.54 2.38 -20.27
N TRP A 213 16.48 2.84 -21.09
CA TRP A 213 17.24 4.06 -20.86
C TRP A 213 17.54 4.82 -22.15
N PHE A 214 17.94 6.06 -22.01
CA PHE A 214 18.36 6.89 -23.14
C PHE A 214 19.87 6.89 -23.29
N LEU A 215 20.38 6.93 -24.51
CA LEU A 215 21.80 7.17 -24.76
C LEU A 215 22.21 8.55 -24.26
N ASN A 216 23.46 8.69 -23.84
CA ASN A 216 24.00 9.98 -23.42
C ASN A 216 23.92 10.99 -24.57
N GLY A 217 23.32 12.14 -24.32
CA GLY A 217 23.11 13.16 -25.35
C GLY A 217 21.96 12.89 -26.32
N SER A 218 21.17 11.85 -26.10
CA SER A 218 19.99 11.56 -26.91
C SER A 218 18.92 12.65 -26.80
N TYR A 219 18.28 12.95 -27.92
CA TYR A 219 17.07 13.76 -28.04
C TYR A 219 15.83 12.91 -28.38
N SER A 220 15.96 11.57 -28.33
CA SER A 220 14.85 10.65 -28.60
C SER A 220 13.73 10.82 -27.56
N ARG A 221 12.49 10.57 -27.99
CA ARG A 221 11.33 10.49 -27.10
C ARG A 221 11.19 9.11 -26.45
N ASP A 222 11.77 8.09 -27.06
CA ASP A 222 11.72 6.71 -26.62
C ASP A 222 13.10 6.22 -26.17
N PRO A 223 13.18 5.37 -25.13
CA PRO A 223 14.42 4.78 -24.68
C PRO A 223 15.09 3.92 -25.78
N GLU A 224 16.40 4.05 -25.91
CA GLU A 224 17.17 3.44 -27.02
C GLU A 224 18.01 2.23 -26.59
N VAL A 225 18.24 2.09 -25.29
CA VAL A 225 19.08 1.03 -24.72
C VAL A 225 18.42 0.41 -23.48
N MET A 226 18.88 -0.78 -23.13
CA MET A 226 18.58 -1.43 -21.87
C MET A 226 19.80 -1.36 -20.95
N ILE A 227 19.64 -0.93 -19.72
CA ILE A 227 20.69 -0.91 -18.70
C ILE A 227 20.36 -1.81 -17.54
N GLU A 228 21.38 -2.38 -16.93
CA GLU A 228 21.24 -3.07 -15.64
C GLU A 228 21.09 -2.09 -14.50
N GLU A 229 20.12 -2.35 -13.62
CA GLU A 229 19.90 -1.58 -12.42
C GLU A 229 19.71 -2.48 -11.20
N ASP A 230 20.23 -2.04 -10.05
CA ASP A 230 20.09 -2.75 -8.79
C ASP A 230 18.63 -2.76 -8.35
N VAL A 231 18.15 -3.93 -7.94
CA VAL A 231 16.80 -4.11 -7.38
C VAL A 231 16.75 -3.50 -5.97
N ALA A 232 15.65 -2.84 -5.66
CA ALA A 232 15.42 -2.30 -4.33
C ALA A 232 13.95 -2.42 -3.91
N ILE A 233 13.74 -2.41 -2.59
CA ILE A 233 12.42 -2.30 -1.98
C ILE A 233 12.42 -1.08 -1.07
N THR A 234 11.46 -0.18 -1.29
CA THR A 234 11.12 0.88 -0.34
C THR A 234 9.81 0.55 0.37
N THR A 235 9.78 0.76 1.68
CA THR A 235 8.56 0.58 2.47
C THR A 235 7.86 1.91 2.65
N ARG A 236 6.62 1.97 2.17
CA ARG A 236 5.72 3.10 2.36
C ARG A 236 4.83 2.84 3.56
N VAL A 237 4.51 3.88 4.31
CA VAL A 237 3.62 3.81 5.47
C VAL A 237 2.59 4.94 5.40
N ALA A 238 1.35 4.60 5.68
CA ALA A 238 0.25 5.54 5.77
C ALA A 238 -0.78 5.03 6.79
N PRO A 239 -1.68 5.87 7.31
CA PRO A 239 -2.83 5.38 8.08
C PRO A 239 -3.68 4.40 7.29
N SER A 240 -3.77 4.61 5.97
CA SER A 240 -4.47 3.74 5.03
C SER A 240 -3.87 3.83 3.63
N PHE A 241 -3.89 2.71 2.89
CA PHE A 241 -3.65 2.67 1.45
C PHE A 241 -4.94 2.48 0.64
N LEU A 242 -6.11 2.61 1.28
CA LEU A 242 -7.38 2.69 0.56
C LEU A 242 -7.39 3.94 -0.34
N ARG A 243 -7.83 3.76 -1.57
CA ARG A 243 -7.85 4.80 -2.61
C ARG A 243 -9.27 5.05 -3.09
N VAL A 244 -9.57 6.26 -3.49
CA VAL A 244 -10.84 6.59 -4.18
C VAL A 244 -11.08 5.65 -5.37
N GLY A 245 -10.00 5.26 -6.07
CA GLY A 245 -10.08 4.30 -7.19
C GLY A 245 -10.58 2.91 -6.80
N GLN A 246 -10.50 2.48 -5.55
CA GLN A 246 -11.11 1.24 -5.09
C GLN A 246 -12.64 1.39 -5.04
N LEU A 247 -13.14 2.48 -4.47
CA LEU A 247 -14.58 2.77 -4.47
C LEU A 247 -15.12 2.91 -5.90
N GLU A 248 -14.37 3.54 -6.80
CA GLU A 248 -14.72 3.63 -8.23
C GLU A 248 -14.81 2.23 -8.87
N LEU A 249 -13.86 1.34 -8.59
CA LEU A 249 -13.86 -0.02 -9.12
C LEU A 249 -15.12 -0.79 -8.69
N PHE A 250 -15.43 -0.79 -7.40
CA PHE A 250 -16.62 -1.46 -6.88
C PHE A 250 -17.93 -0.79 -7.32
N GLY A 251 -17.96 0.55 -7.36
CA GLY A 251 -19.07 1.31 -7.92
C GLY A 251 -19.33 1.00 -9.40
N ARG A 252 -18.26 0.83 -10.19
CA ARG A 252 -18.35 0.41 -11.59
C ARG A 252 -18.91 -1.01 -11.72
N ARG A 253 -18.37 -1.96 -10.95
CA ARG A 253 -18.83 -3.37 -10.97
C ARG A 253 -20.31 -3.46 -10.60
N ALA A 254 -20.75 -2.75 -9.57
CA ALA A 254 -22.15 -2.69 -9.16
C ALA A 254 -23.04 -2.06 -10.24
N ARG A 255 -22.65 -0.92 -10.82
CA ARG A 255 -23.41 -0.22 -11.89
C ARG A 255 -23.54 -1.06 -13.15
N LYS A 256 -22.52 -1.86 -13.48
CA LYS A 256 -22.52 -2.75 -14.66
C LYS A 256 -23.10 -4.14 -14.39
N HIS A 257 -23.47 -4.42 -13.14
CA HIS A 257 -23.91 -5.75 -12.72
C HIS A 257 -22.94 -6.86 -13.14
N GLU A 258 -21.63 -6.62 -12.97
CA GLU A 258 -20.57 -7.53 -13.44
C GLU A 258 -20.66 -8.94 -12.82
N HIS A 259 -21.19 -9.03 -11.59
CA HIS A 259 -21.50 -10.30 -10.92
C HIS A 259 -22.57 -10.12 -9.83
N THR A 260 -23.10 -11.22 -9.33
CA THR A 260 -24.26 -11.22 -8.40
C THR A 260 -23.98 -10.53 -7.05
N LYS A 261 -22.73 -10.50 -6.59
CA LYS A 261 -22.33 -9.89 -5.30
C LYS A 261 -21.78 -8.46 -5.44
N ALA A 262 -21.82 -7.87 -6.63
CA ALA A 262 -21.16 -6.59 -6.88
C ALA A 262 -21.69 -5.44 -6.00
N MET A 263 -23.00 -5.43 -5.72
CA MET A 263 -23.60 -4.41 -4.85
C MET A 263 -23.23 -4.65 -3.38
N GLU A 264 -23.22 -5.89 -2.92
CA GLU A 264 -22.80 -6.28 -1.56
C GLU A 264 -21.32 -5.90 -1.32
N GLU A 265 -20.45 -6.15 -2.29
CA GLU A 265 -19.03 -5.76 -2.20
C GLU A 265 -18.84 -4.23 -2.17
N LEU A 266 -19.62 -3.49 -2.96
CA LEU A 266 -19.61 -2.03 -2.90
C LEU A 266 -20.04 -1.52 -1.51
N GLU A 267 -21.13 -2.02 -0.97
CA GLU A 267 -21.61 -1.64 0.35
C GLU A 267 -20.56 -1.96 1.42
N LYS A 268 -19.97 -3.14 1.36
CA LYS A 268 -19.00 -3.62 2.33
C LYS A 268 -17.73 -2.75 2.35
N ILE A 269 -17.18 -2.37 1.19
CA ILE A 269 -16.01 -1.50 1.15
C ILE A 269 -16.34 -0.07 1.58
N VAL A 270 -17.52 0.44 1.25
CA VAL A 270 -17.96 1.78 1.70
C VAL A 270 -18.08 1.83 3.22
N LEU A 271 -18.73 0.85 3.83
CA LEU A 271 -18.85 0.75 5.29
C LEU A 271 -17.47 0.60 5.93
N HIS A 272 -16.60 -0.24 5.41
CA HIS A 272 -15.23 -0.40 5.91
C HIS A 272 -14.45 0.93 5.88
N VAL A 273 -14.56 1.70 4.80
CA VAL A 273 -13.93 3.03 4.69
C VAL A 273 -14.47 3.99 5.74
N ILE A 274 -15.79 4.01 5.94
CA ILE A 274 -16.42 4.90 6.93
C ILE A 274 -15.98 4.52 8.34
N ASP A 275 -16.10 3.27 8.72
CA ASP A 275 -15.78 2.79 10.07
C ASP A 275 -14.30 2.99 10.40
N ARG A 276 -13.43 2.86 9.42
CA ARG A 276 -12.00 2.94 9.61
C ARG A 276 -11.44 4.37 9.59
N GLU A 277 -11.88 5.19 8.62
CA GLU A 277 -11.24 6.47 8.32
C GLU A 277 -12.11 7.68 8.67
N TYR A 278 -13.43 7.48 8.89
CA TYR A 278 -14.40 8.56 9.01
C TYR A 278 -15.36 8.39 10.21
N SER A 279 -15.14 7.39 11.07
CA SER A 279 -16.00 7.14 12.24
C SER A 279 -16.06 8.31 13.24
N GLU A 280 -15.08 9.21 13.23
CA GLU A 280 -15.09 10.42 14.06
C GLU A 280 -16.02 11.52 13.52
N VAL A 281 -16.36 11.47 12.22
CA VAL A 281 -17.14 12.52 11.53
C VAL A 281 -18.44 12.01 10.93
N ILE A 282 -18.60 10.70 10.76
CA ILE A 282 -19.82 10.07 10.24
C ILE A 282 -20.38 9.13 11.30
N ASP A 283 -21.59 9.44 11.81
CA ASP A 283 -22.27 8.60 12.80
C ASP A 283 -22.59 7.22 12.22
N THR A 284 -22.17 6.18 12.93
CA THR A 284 -22.38 4.79 12.54
C THR A 284 -23.84 4.34 12.61
N ASN A 285 -24.71 5.09 13.29
CA ASN A 285 -26.14 4.80 13.41
C ASN A 285 -26.99 5.31 12.23
N LEU A 286 -26.42 6.13 11.34
CA LEU A 286 -27.12 6.62 10.16
C LEU A 286 -27.40 5.49 9.16
N THR A 287 -28.38 5.71 8.28
CA THR A 287 -28.63 4.82 7.14
C THR A 287 -27.47 4.84 6.17
N ILE A 288 -27.31 3.79 5.38
CA ILE A 288 -26.23 3.72 4.36
C ILE A 288 -26.29 4.90 3.38
N SER A 289 -27.49 5.35 2.99
CA SER A 289 -27.68 6.47 2.09
C SER A 289 -27.18 7.79 2.69
N GLU A 290 -27.48 8.05 3.96
CA GLU A 290 -26.98 9.23 4.66
C GLU A 290 -25.46 9.18 4.84
N LYS A 291 -24.91 8.03 5.21
CA LYS A 291 -23.46 7.81 5.32
C LYS A 291 -22.74 8.09 3.99
N VAL A 292 -23.27 7.64 2.87
CA VAL A 292 -22.67 7.83 1.54
C VAL A 292 -22.63 9.32 1.15
N VAL A 293 -23.70 10.08 1.45
CA VAL A 293 -23.73 11.53 1.19
C VAL A 293 -22.65 12.24 2.00
N LEU A 294 -22.56 11.95 3.31
CA LEU A 294 -21.53 12.55 4.18
C LEU A 294 -20.11 12.14 3.75
N LEU A 295 -19.91 10.88 3.36
CA LEU A 295 -18.62 10.42 2.83
C LEU A 295 -18.21 11.17 1.56
N ALA A 296 -19.15 11.44 0.66
CA ALA A 296 -18.88 12.21 -0.56
C ALA A 296 -18.47 13.65 -0.24
N ASP A 297 -19.12 14.29 0.75
CA ASP A 297 -18.79 15.63 1.20
C ASP A 297 -17.40 15.68 1.87
N GLU A 298 -17.09 14.71 2.72
CA GLU A 298 -15.76 14.57 3.33
C GLU A 298 -14.66 14.35 2.28
N PHE A 299 -14.89 13.49 1.29
CA PHE A 299 -13.95 13.30 0.18
C PHE A 299 -13.69 14.58 -0.57
N ARG A 300 -14.76 15.32 -0.93
CA ARG A 300 -14.63 16.59 -1.62
C ARG A 300 -13.79 17.59 -0.79
N SER A 301 -14.08 17.72 0.49
CA SER A 301 -13.39 18.63 1.40
C SER A 301 -11.90 18.28 1.51
N ARG A 302 -11.57 17.02 1.81
CA ARG A 302 -10.18 16.56 2.00
C ARG A 302 -9.37 16.59 0.71
N LEU A 303 -9.97 16.21 -0.44
CA LEU A 303 -9.29 16.29 -1.74
C LEU A 303 -9.02 17.74 -2.16
N THR A 304 -9.97 18.65 -1.92
CA THR A 304 -9.79 20.07 -2.19
C THR A 304 -8.63 20.64 -1.37
N SER A 305 -8.59 20.33 -0.07
CA SER A 305 -7.49 20.74 0.81
C SER A 305 -6.14 20.15 0.36
N LEU A 306 -6.12 18.86 -0.01
CA LEU A 306 -4.90 18.22 -0.51
C LEU A 306 -4.38 18.87 -1.78
N VAL A 307 -5.26 19.12 -2.76
CA VAL A 307 -4.88 19.78 -4.02
C VAL A 307 -4.36 21.19 -3.77
N ALA A 308 -5.00 21.95 -2.87
CA ALA A 308 -4.54 23.29 -2.50
C ALA A 308 -3.13 23.29 -1.86
N ASN A 309 -2.75 22.22 -1.16
CA ASN A 309 -1.41 22.09 -0.58
C ASN A 309 -0.32 21.76 -1.62
N TRP A 310 -0.71 21.41 -2.85
CA TRP A 310 0.22 21.13 -3.95
C TRP A 310 0.48 22.33 -4.87
N ILE A 311 -0.30 23.40 -4.74
CA ILE A 311 -0.20 24.64 -5.50
C ILE A 311 0.61 25.69 -4.73
#